data_defd5eb04fcdf89d2b278e6e22db3d48
#
_entry.id   defd5eb04fcdf89d2b278e6e22db3d48
#
_cell.length_a   1.000
_cell.length_b   1.000
_cell.length_c   1.000
_cell.angle_alpha   90.00
_cell.angle_beta   90.00
_cell.angle_gamma   90.00
#
_symmetry.space_group_name_H-M   'P 1'
#
loop_
_entity.id
_entity.type
_entity.pdbx_description
1 polymer ?
#
loop_
_entity_poly.entity_id
_entity_poly.type
_entity_poly.pdbx_seq_one_letter_code
_entity_poly.pdbx_strand_id
1 'polypeptide(L)'
;MAHKNVDYKPEDIQFPNQKIVQSELVHEMQSSYIEYAMSVIVGRALPDVRDGLKPVHRRILYAMYEDGLTSDKPFKKSATCVGDVLGRYHPHGDASVYDALVRLAQDFSMRYMLVDGHGNFGSIDGDPPAAYRYTEARMSKIANEMLRDIDKETVDWDPNFDESRKEPRVLPARFPNLLVNGSSGIAVGMATNIPPHNLTEVINACVCVLDNPEATLYDLMQHVTGPDFPTKGIIMGRSGIRAAYATGRGKIILRARTEFEEFGRDRTRIIVTELPYQVNKRMLIKNMADQVNDKRLEGISDIRDETDRTGMRIVIEVKHDANPQVVLNRLFAQTQLQTSFAINMLALVDNQKQPKILSLRHIIDEYLTFQEELITRRTQYDLKKAREREHLLQGLLIAQDNIDEVIHIIRTSYDDAKEKLMERFSLSDVQAQAILDMRLKALQGLDREKLQNEFDELEKKIAYFVELLSNETMLKGVLKDELLEIRDKYGDERKTEIQEVEDEIDIEDLIEEEQCVFTLTRNGYIKRTSASEYTAQSKGGMGKKGITTRDEDTVVDVFTASTHDYILFFTDTGKVYRKKGYQIPESGKAAKGTNIVNIIQVETGERVQAM
;
A
#
# COMPACT_ATOMS: atom_id res chain seq x y z
N MET A 1 -18.23 -25.77 36.37
CA MET A 1 -18.18 -25.28 37.76
C MET A 1 -19.39 -24.39 37.96
N ALA A 2 -20.26 -24.69 38.93
CA ALA A 2 -21.45 -23.89 39.18
C ALA A 2 -21.07 -22.55 39.77
N HIS A 3 -21.41 -21.47 39.07
CA HIS A 3 -21.19 -20.10 39.56
C HIS A 3 -22.05 -19.91 40.82
N LYS A 4 -21.41 -19.64 41.94
CA LYS A 4 -22.09 -19.17 43.14
C LYS A 4 -22.65 -17.79 42.86
N ASN A 5 -23.96 -17.67 42.76
CA ASN A 5 -24.65 -16.39 42.84
C ASN A 5 -24.23 -15.71 44.16
N VAL A 6 -23.57 -14.59 44.06
CA VAL A 6 -23.32 -13.74 45.23
C VAL A 6 -24.59 -12.90 45.41
N ASP A 7 -25.41 -13.27 46.36
CA ASP A 7 -26.60 -12.49 46.74
C ASP A 7 -26.10 -11.21 47.47
N TYR A 8 -26.22 -10.06 46.81
CA TYR A 8 -26.02 -8.77 47.45
C TYR A 8 -27.18 -8.48 48.42
N LYS A 9 -26.83 -8.12 49.65
CA LYS A 9 -27.84 -7.66 50.62
C LYS A 9 -28.20 -6.21 50.33
N PRO A 10 -29.46 -5.79 50.55
CA PRO A 10 -29.87 -4.38 50.41
C PRO A 10 -29.04 -3.38 51.21
N GLU A 11 -28.41 -3.86 52.30
CA GLU A 11 -27.56 -3.10 53.21
C GLU A 11 -26.20 -2.73 52.59
N ASP A 12 -25.79 -3.44 51.52
CA ASP A 12 -24.52 -3.19 50.79
C ASP A 12 -24.66 -2.09 49.72
N ILE A 13 -25.88 -1.56 49.51
CA ILE A 13 -26.16 -0.53 48.52
C ILE A 13 -26.00 0.84 49.15
N GLN A 14 -24.91 1.54 48.83
CA GLN A 14 -24.65 2.91 49.31
C GLN A 14 -25.62 3.97 48.77
N PHE A 15 -26.26 3.69 47.62
CA PHE A 15 -27.18 4.62 46.96
C PHE A 15 -28.50 3.94 46.63
N PRO A 16 -29.65 4.41 47.15
CA PRO A 16 -30.94 3.73 46.99
C PRO A 16 -31.46 3.61 45.55
N ASN A 17 -30.93 4.42 44.63
CA ASN A 17 -31.28 4.38 43.21
C ASN A 17 -30.22 3.68 42.33
N GLN A 18 -29.27 3.02 42.93
CA GLN A 18 -28.19 2.31 42.22
C GLN A 18 -28.71 0.96 41.69
N LYS A 19 -28.57 0.71 40.39
CA LYS A 19 -28.80 -0.58 39.78
C LYS A 19 -27.49 -1.36 39.71
N ILE A 20 -27.35 -2.41 40.50
CA ILE A 20 -26.20 -3.31 40.45
C ILE A 20 -26.50 -4.37 39.39
N VAL A 21 -25.68 -4.41 38.34
CA VAL A 21 -25.72 -5.41 37.27
C VAL A 21 -24.55 -6.37 37.46
N GLN A 22 -24.82 -7.67 37.54
CA GLN A 22 -23.76 -8.67 37.53
C GLN A 22 -23.16 -8.76 36.12
N SER A 23 -21.86 -8.54 36.02
CA SER A 23 -21.10 -8.77 34.79
C SER A 23 -19.97 -9.75 35.09
N GLU A 24 -19.83 -10.79 34.25
CA GLU A 24 -18.70 -11.71 34.36
C GLU A 24 -17.42 -11.02 33.87
N LEU A 25 -16.39 -10.97 34.73
CA LEU A 25 -15.11 -10.35 34.43
C LEU A 25 -14.49 -10.85 33.10
N VAL A 26 -14.61 -12.15 32.83
CA VAL A 26 -14.09 -12.76 31.60
C VAL A 26 -14.81 -12.22 30.37
N HIS A 27 -16.12 -12.09 30.42
CA HIS A 27 -16.92 -11.55 29.31
C HIS A 27 -16.61 -10.07 29.08
N GLU A 28 -16.54 -9.28 30.16
CA GLU A 28 -16.22 -7.85 30.09
C GLU A 28 -14.82 -7.62 29.51
N MET A 29 -13.83 -8.39 29.96
CA MET A 29 -12.48 -8.30 29.41
C MET A 29 -12.41 -8.73 27.94
N GLN A 30 -13.10 -9.78 27.54
CA GLN A 30 -13.15 -10.21 26.14
C GLN A 30 -13.77 -9.14 25.24
N SER A 31 -14.92 -8.59 25.64
CA SER A 31 -15.61 -7.54 24.89
C SER A 31 -14.74 -6.30 24.77
N SER A 32 -14.24 -5.78 25.87
CA SER A 32 -13.39 -4.57 25.89
C SER A 32 -12.08 -4.76 25.13
N TYR A 33 -11.48 -5.97 25.18
CA TYR A 33 -10.27 -6.26 24.43
C TYR A 33 -10.51 -6.33 22.92
N ILE A 34 -11.64 -6.90 22.49
CA ILE A 34 -12.04 -6.95 21.08
C ILE A 34 -12.28 -5.52 20.56
N GLU A 35 -13.01 -4.69 21.30
CA GLU A 35 -13.26 -3.30 20.94
C GLU A 35 -11.95 -2.50 20.81
N TYR A 36 -11.04 -2.65 21.79
CA TYR A 36 -9.73 -2.04 21.73
C TYR A 36 -8.91 -2.54 20.52
N ALA A 37 -8.89 -3.86 20.29
CA ALA A 37 -8.16 -4.46 19.18
C ALA A 37 -8.68 -3.92 17.82
N MET A 38 -10.00 -3.86 17.64
CA MET A 38 -10.62 -3.31 16.43
C MET A 38 -10.28 -1.83 16.24
N SER A 39 -10.34 -1.04 17.32
CA SER A 39 -9.95 0.38 17.28
C SER A 39 -8.49 0.56 16.86
N VAL A 40 -7.58 -0.27 17.35
CA VAL A 40 -6.14 -0.20 16.97
C VAL A 40 -5.92 -0.68 15.54
N ILE A 41 -6.58 -1.76 15.12
CA ILE A 41 -6.43 -2.35 13.78
C ILE A 41 -6.92 -1.35 12.71
N VAL A 42 -8.17 -0.90 12.82
CA VAL A 42 -8.81 -0.06 11.80
C VAL A 42 -8.47 1.42 11.99
N GLY A 43 -8.50 1.91 13.22
CA GLY A 43 -8.40 3.35 13.54
C GLY A 43 -6.99 3.88 13.77
N ARG A 44 -5.93 3.04 13.74
CA ARG A 44 -4.59 3.51 14.11
C ARG A 44 -3.43 2.91 13.31
N ALA A 45 -3.30 1.58 13.25
CA ALA A 45 -2.04 0.93 12.90
C ALA A 45 -1.91 0.55 11.43
N LEU A 46 -3.03 0.15 10.79
CA LEU A 46 -3.00 -0.35 9.42
C LEU A 46 -3.38 0.72 8.39
N PRO A 47 -2.72 0.71 7.22
CA PRO A 47 -3.06 1.58 6.11
C PRO A 47 -4.28 1.06 5.34
N ASP A 48 -5.05 1.96 4.72
CA ASP A 48 -6.04 1.62 3.71
C ASP A 48 -5.31 1.28 2.38
N VAL A 49 -5.74 0.22 1.70
CA VAL A 49 -5.11 -0.22 0.44
C VAL A 49 -5.21 0.83 -0.66
N ARG A 50 -6.27 1.65 -0.66
CA ARG A 50 -6.61 2.63 -1.70
C ARG A 50 -5.70 3.85 -1.68
N ASP A 51 -5.46 4.45 -0.50
CA ASP A 51 -4.64 5.67 -0.36
C ASP A 51 -3.30 5.43 0.36
N GLY A 52 -3.07 4.24 0.91
CA GLY A 52 -1.84 3.88 1.61
C GLY A 52 -1.61 4.61 2.92
N LEU A 53 -2.61 5.28 3.47
CA LEU A 53 -2.49 6.12 4.65
C LEU A 53 -3.12 5.49 5.88
N LYS A 54 -2.50 5.75 7.02
CA LYS A 54 -3.13 5.56 8.33
C LYS A 54 -4.02 6.77 8.64
N PRO A 55 -5.00 6.66 9.55
CA PRO A 55 -5.89 7.76 9.87
C PRO A 55 -5.17 9.07 10.25
N VAL A 56 -4.10 9.00 11.05
CA VAL A 56 -3.35 10.20 11.46
C VAL A 56 -2.71 10.93 10.28
N HIS A 57 -2.12 10.19 9.33
CA HIS A 57 -1.50 10.78 8.13
C HIS A 57 -2.56 11.42 7.21
N ARG A 58 -3.70 10.74 7.04
CA ARG A 58 -4.82 11.25 6.24
C ARG A 58 -5.37 12.54 6.83
N ARG A 59 -5.56 12.59 8.14
CA ARG A 59 -6.02 13.78 8.87
C ARG A 59 -5.05 14.95 8.79
N ILE A 60 -3.73 14.68 8.84
CA ILE A 60 -2.69 15.72 8.65
C ILE A 60 -2.80 16.33 7.26
N LEU A 61 -2.82 15.52 6.20
CA LEU A 61 -2.89 16.02 4.83
C LEU A 61 -4.20 16.74 4.55
N TYR A 62 -5.32 16.23 5.07
CA TYR A 62 -6.62 16.86 4.90
C TYR A 62 -6.71 18.21 5.64
N ALA A 63 -6.24 18.31 6.88
CA ALA A 63 -6.20 19.56 7.63
C ALA A 63 -5.31 20.60 6.92
N MET A 64 -4.15 20.20 6.41
CA MET A 64 -3.29 21.08 5.61
C MET A 64 -3.98 21.59 4.35
N TYR A 65 -4.74 20.74 3.67
CA TYR A 65 -5.51 21.13 2.49
C TYR A 65 -6.63 22.12 2.83
N GLU A 66 -7.41 21.85 3.88
CA GLU A 66 -8.48 22.71 4.36
C GLU A 66 -7.96 24.11 4.76
N ASP A 67 -6.76 24.18 5.36
CA ASP A 67 -6.10 25.44 5.72
C ASP A 67 -5.37 26.11 4.54
N GLY A 68 -5.47 25.55 3.35
CA GLY A 68 -4.82 26.06 2.14
C GLY A 68 -3.28 26.01 2.18
N LEU A 69 -2.69 25.08 2.95
CA LEU A 69 -1.24 24.89 3.06
C LEU A 69 -0.67 24.05 1.91
N THR A 70 -1.03 24.44 0.70
CA THR A 70 -0.54 23.78 -0.53
C THR A 70 0.91 24.18 -0.84
N SER A 71 1.55 23.43 -1.73
CA SER A 71 2.98 23.59 -2.06
C SER A 71 3.35 24.95 -2.66
N ASP A 72 2.38 25.70 -3.18
CA ASP A 72 2.52 27.05 -3.76
C ASP A 72 2.39 28.17 -2.72
N LYS A 73 1.97 27.86 -1.50
CA LYS A 73 1.75 28.82 -0.42
C LYS A 73 2.95 28.90 0.53
N PRO A 74 3.09 29.98 1.30
CA PRO A 74 4.12 30.09 2.33
C PRO A 74 4.01 28.99 3.38
N PHE A 75 5.15 28.65 3.98
CA PHE A 75 5.20 27.77 5.14
C PHE A 75 4.44 28.35 6.33
N LYS A 76 3.80 27.50 7.12
CA LYS A 76 3.25 27.84 8.43
C LYS A 76 3.94 27.04 9.53
N LYS A 77 3.90 27.52 10.76
CA LYS A 77 4.43 26.80 11.93
C LYS A 77 3.79 25.42 12.04
N SER A 78 4.59 24.41 12.28
CA SER A 78 4.09 23.04 12.51
C SER A 78 3.09 22.99 13.67
N ALA A 79 3.26 23.88 14.65
CA ALA A 79 2.32 24.05 15.78
C ALA A 79 0.88 24.35 15.33
N THR A 80 0.70 25.15 14.27
CA THR A 80 -0.63 25.44 13.71
C THR A 80 -1.23 24.17 13.13
N CYS A 81 -0.49 23.46 12.29
CA CYS A 81 -0.96 22.22 11.66
C CYS A 81 -1.31 21.15 12.71
N VAL A 82 -0.45 20.94 13.71
CA VAL A 82 -0.69 19.99 14.81
C VAL A 82 -1.94 20.39 15.60
N GLY A 83 -2.10 21.69 15.92
CA GLY A 83 -3.26 22.21 16.66
C GLY A 83 -4.57 21.99 15.89
N ASP A 84 -4.58 22.26 14.59
CA ASP A 84 -5.74 22.08 13.72
C ASP A 84 -6.15 20.60 13.60
N VAL A 85 -5.18 19.70 13.46
CA VAL A 85 -5.44 18.26 13.44
C VAL A 85 -6.02 17.76 14.76
N LEU A 86 -5.46 18.19 15.89
CA LEU A 86 -5.95 17.82 17.23
C LEU A 86 -7.35 18.33 17.50
N GLY A 87 -7.56 19.61 17.21
CA GLY A 87 -8.84 20.27 17.51
C GLY A 87 -9.99 19.82 16.62
N ARG A 88 -9.70 19.36 15.39
CA ARG A 88 -10.74 19.06 14.41
C ARG A 88 -10.96 17.57 14.19
N TYR A 89 -9.90 16.73 14.22
CA TYR A 89 -9.98 15.38 13.67
C TYR A 89 -9.36 14.28 14.53
N HIS A 90 -8.32 14.57 15.32
CA HIS A 90 -7.51 13.52 15.96
C HIS A 90 -7.33 13.76 17.47
N PRO A 91 -8.29 13.30 18.32
CA PRO A 91 -8.30 13.59 19.76
C PRO A 91 -7.28 12.74 20.54
N HIS A 92 -6.01 12.86 20.20
CA HIS A 92 -4.89 12.15 20.83
C HIS A 92 -3.75 13.12 21.20
N GLY A 93 -2.64 12.63 21.74
CA GLY A 93 -1.53 13.49 22.13
C GLY A 93 -0.87 14.24 20.96
N ASP A 94 -0.48 15.49 21.18
CA ASP A 94 0.20 16.37 20.22
C ASP A 94 1.52 15.79 19.70
N ALA A 95 2.27 15.11 20.55
CA ALA A 95 3.51 14.45 20.17
C ALA A 95 3.28 13.40 19.07
N SER A 96 2.20 12.61 19.16
CA SER A 96 1.90 11.57 18.17
C SER A 96 1.57 12.15 16.79
N VAL A 97 0.86 13.28 16.75
CA VAL A 97 0.54 13.98 15.50
C VAL A 97 1.80 14.62 14.91
N TYR A 98 2.62 15.26 15.77
CA TYR A 98 3.86 15.88 15.33
C TYR A 98 4.86 14.86 14.79
N ASP A 99 5.06 13.73 15.48
CA ASP A 99 5.94 12.66 15.02
C ASP A 99 5.49 12.08 13.66
N ALA A 100 4.18 11.93 13.46
CA ALA A 100 3.64 11.52 12.17
C ALA A 100 3.91 12.56 11.07
N LEU A 101 3.69 13.85 11.34
CA LEU A 101 3.99 14.95 10.42
C LEU A 101 5.48 15.00 10.09
N VAL A 102 6.34 14.87 11.09
CA VAL A 102 7.80 14.84 10.91
C VAL A 102 8.21 13.70 9.98
N ARG A 103 7.68 12.50 10.19
CA ARG A 103 7.99 11.35 9.35
C ARG A 103 7.62 11.57 7.88
N LEU A 104 6.50 12.24 7.60
CA LEU A 104 6.08 12.58 6.23
C LEU A 104 7.01 13.59 5.55
N ALA A 105 7.86 14.31 6.30
CA ALA A 105 8.81 15.29 5.81
C ALA A 105 10.28 14.78 5.79
N GLN A 106 10.55 13.55 6.25
CA GLN A 106 11.90 13.00 6.30
C GLN A 106 12.27 12.29 4.98
N ASP A 107 13.32 12.75 4.33
CA ASP A 107 13.83 12.20 3.06
C ASP A 107 14.49 10.82 3.19
N PHE A 108 14.89 10.45 4.41
CA PHE A 108 15.42 9.12 4.76
C PHE A 108 14.33 8.13 5.23
N SER A 109 13.09 8.61 5.47
CA SER A 109 11.95 7.79 5.89
C SER A 109 10.96 7.53 4.76
N MET A 110 10.72 8.56 3.92
CA MET A 110 9.75 8.53 2.82
C MET A 110 10.48 8.50 1.48
N ARG A 111 10.05 7.60 0.59
CA ARG A 111 10.59 7.58 -0.77
C ARG A 111 10.16 8.82 -1.57
N TYR A 112 8.91 9.25 -1.36
CA TYR A 112 8.36 10.51 -1.86
C TYR A 112 7.69 11.23 -0.69
N MET A 113 8.31 12.32 -0.22
CA MET A 113 7.81 13.08 0.92
C MET A 113 6.45 13.70 0.61
N LEU A 114 5.51 13.61 1.54
CA LEU A 114 4.19 14.22 1.44
C LEU A 114 4.11 15.58 2.13
N VAL A 115 5.06 15.88 3.00
CA VAL A 115 5.21 17.18 3.67
C VAL A 115 6.53 17.81 3.27
N ASP A 116 6.51 19.09 2.94
CA ASP A 116 7.67 19.94 2.73
C ASP A 116 7.95 20.66 4.05
N GLY A 117 9.05 20.31 4.69
CA GLY A 117 9.45 20.81 6.01
C GLY A 117 10.56 21.84 5.92
N HIS A 118 10.47 22.89 6.74
CA HIS A 118 11.50 23.91 6.92
C HIS A 118 11.97 23.96 8.37
N GLY A 119 13.25 23.71 8.58
CA GLY A 119 13.88 23.60 9.91
C GLY A 119 14.47 22.21 10.15
N ASN A 120 14.66 21.85 11.42
CA ASN A 120 15.20 20.56 11.80
C ASN A 120 14.08 19.52 12.01
N PHE A 121 13.97 18.58 11.07
CA PHE A 121 13.03 17.44 11.12
C PHE A 121 13.71 16.11 11.50
N GLY A 122 14.83 16.18 12.21
CA GLY A 122 15.61 15.00 12.59
C GLY A 122 16.67 14.63 11.55
N SER A 123 17.44 13.59 11.84
CA SER A 123 18.50 13.10 10.96
C SER A 123 18.60 11.58 10.96
N ILE A 124 19.34 11.02 10.00
CA ILE A 124 19.66 9.60 9.92
C ILE A 124 20.51 9.13 11.14
N ASP A 125 21.12 10.07 11.88
CA ASP A 125 21.82 9.82 13.12
C ASP A 125 20.89 9.56 14.31
N GLY A 126 19.58 9.72 14.11
CA GLY A 126 18.57 9.58 15.15
C GLY A 126 18.44 10.83 16.02
N ASP A 127 18.93 11.99 15.56
CA ASP A 127 18.65 13.24 16.23
C ASP A 127 17.15 13.52 16.18
N PRO A 128 16.54 13.93 17.30
CA PRO A 128 15.13 14.27 17.32
C PRO A 128 14.87 15.55 16.51
N PRO A 129 13.65 15.71 15.97
CA PRO A 129 13.24 16.96 15.37
C PRO A 129 13.23 18.08 16.41
N ALA A 130 13.39 19.32 15.97
CA ALA A 130 13.14 20.47 16.83
C ALA A 130 11.66 20.51 17.24
N ALA A 131 11.34 21.13 18.39
CA ALA A 131 9.96 21.25 18.83
C ALA A 131 9.10 21.97 17.78
N TYR A 132 7.83 21.54 17.63
CA TYR A 132 6.90 21.99 16.56
C TYR A 132 6.67 23.52 16.52
N ARG A 133 6.99 24.25 17.59
CA ARG A 133 6.95 25.71 17.61
C ARG A 133 8.07 26.37 16.80
N TYR A 134 9.15 25.65 16.50
CA TYR A 134 10.30 26.15 15.72
C TYR A 134 10.25 25.72 14.25
N THR A 135 9.71 24.55 13.96
CA THR A 135 9.63 24.03 12.59
C THR A 135 8.44 24.61 11.85
N GLU A 136 8.53 24.61 10.52
CA GLU A 136 7.49 25.04 9.61
C GLU A 136 7.22 23.95 8.58
N ALA A 137 5.97 23.86 8.13
CA ALA A 137 5.54 22.82 7.20
C ALA A 137 4.50 23.34 6.20
N ARG A 138 4.43 22.68 5.06
CA ARG A 138 3.37 22.76 4.06
C ARG A 138 3.29 21.44 3.31
N MET A 139 2.26 21.24 2.49
CA MET A 139 2.20 20.08 1.62
C MET A 139 3.31 20.12 0.57
N SER A 140 3.87 18.97 0.25
CA SER A 140 4.77 18.81 -0.90
C SER A 140 4.00 18.87 -2.22
N LYS A 141 4.69 19.04 -3.35
CA LYS A 141 4.04 19.08 -4.68
C LYS A 141 3.27 17.80 -5.00
N ILE A 142 3.84 16.63 -4.70
CA ILE A 142 3.17 15.35 -4.95
C ILE A 142 1.99 15.10 -4.01
N ALA A 143 1.99 15.67 -2.80
CA ALA A 143 0.89 15.54 -1.87
C ALA A 143 -0.41 16.19 -2.37
N ASN A 144 -0.33 17.20 -3.25
CA ASN A 144 -1.51 17.77 -3.90
C ASN A 144 -2.26 16.72 -4.74
N GLU A 145 -1.54 15.74 -5.32
CA GLU A 145 -2.15 14.66 -6.09
C GLU A 145 -2.91 13.65 -5.19
N MET A 146 -2.61 13.62 -3.88
CA MET A 146 -3.38 12.81 -2.91
C MET A 146 -4.79 13.36 -2.67
N LEU A 147 -4.98 14.68 -2.82
CA LEU A 147 -6.21 15.40 -2.47
C LEU A 147 -6.94 15.97 -3.70
N ARG A 148 -6.37 15.80 -4.90
CA ARG A 148 -6.95 16.33 -6.14
C ARG A 148 -8.37 15.81 -6.34
N ASP A 149 -9.28 16.71 -6.69
CA ASP A 149 -10.71 16.44 -6.91
C ASP A 149 -11.49 15.95 -5.66
N ILE A 150 -10.98 16.13 -4.44
CA ILE A 150 -11.67 15.75 -3.19
C ILE A 150 -13.01 16.48 -3.02
N ASP A 151 -13.12 17.71 -3.54
CA ASP A 151 -14.30 18.56 -3.46
C ASP A 151 -15.41 18.17 -4.46
N LYS A 152 -15.15 17.16 -5.31
CA LYS A 152 -16.08 16.68 -6.34
C LYS A 152 -16.85 15.41 -5.96
N GLU A 153 -17.14 15.24 -4.69
CA GLU A 153 -17.87 14.08 -4.16
C GLU A 153 -17.24 12.72 -4.54
N THR A 154 -15.91 12.69 -4.73
CA THR A 154 -15.17 11.53 -5.18
C THR A 154 -15.00 10.45 -4.12
N VAL A 155 -15.01 10.83 -2.85
CA VAL A 155 -14.81 9.94 -1.69
C VAL A 155 -15.95 10.04 -0.70
N ASP A 156 -16.05 9.04 0.18
CA ASP A 156 -17.01 9.03 1.26
C ASP A 156 -16.50 9.83 2.46
N TRP A 157 -17.43 10.39 3.21
CA TRP A 157 -17.16 11.25 4.36
C TRP A 157 -17.77 10.65 5.62
N ASP A 158 -17.01 10.64 6.69
CA ASP A 158 -17.48 10.25 8.02
C ASP A 158 -17.54 11.48 8.94
N PRO A 159 -18.38 11.46 9.97
CA PRO A 159 -18.31 12.47 11.01
C PRO A 159 -16.97 12.35 11.77
N ASN A 160 -16.42 13.49 12.21
CA ASN A 160 -15.28 13.49 13.11
C ASN A 160 -15.70 13.03 14.53
N PHE A 161 -14.74 13.00 15.48
CA PHE A 161 -14.94 12.46 16.82
C PHE A 161 -16.04 13.14 17.66
N ASP A 162 -16.38 14.40 17.40
CA ASP A 162 -17.42 15.19 18.09
C ASP A 162 -18.63 15.50 17.21
N GLU A 163 -18.70 14.93 16.01
CA GLU A 163 -19.75 15.12 15.00
C GLU A 163 -19.92 16.58 14.51
N SER A 164 -19.00 17.48 14.88
CA SER A 164 -19.06 18.89 14.47
C SER A 164 -18.63 19.13 13.02
N ARG A 165 -17.84 18.20 12.46
CA ARG A 165 -17.28 18.27 11.11
C ARG A 165 -17.31 16.89 10.42
N LYS A 166 -16.99 16.88 9.14
CA LYS A 166 -16.78 15.66 8.37
C LYS A 166 -15.30 15.52 8.01
N GLU A 167 -14.82 14.30 8.01
CA GLU A 167 -13.49 13.93 7.54
C GLU A 167 -13.59 12.90 6.40
N PRO A 168 -12.66 12.92 5.43
CA PRO A 168 -12.69 11.94 4.35
C PRO A 168 -12.28 10.56 4.88
N ARG A 169 -13.06 9.53 4.53
CA ARG A 169 -12.75 8.14 4.89
C ARG A 169 -11.47 7.68 4.20
N VAL A 170 -11.21 8.14 3.00
CA VAL A 170 -10.05 7.86 2.17
C VAL A 170 -9.73 9.09 1.32
N LEU A 171 -8.47 9.31 0.96
CA LEU A 171 -8.11 10.36 0.01
C LEU A 171 -8.16 9.84 -1.43
N PRO A 172 -8.40 10.72 -2.43
CA PRO A 172 -8.41 10.31 -3.84
C PRO A 172 -7.14 9.63 -4.32
N ALA A 173 -5.97 9.99 -3.81
CA ALA A 173 -4.67 9.35 -4.02
C ALA A 173 -4.41 8.98 -5.49
N ARG A 174 -4.19 9.99 -6.35
CA ARG A 174 -3.99 9.83 -7.81
C ARG A 174 -2.75 9.01 -8.21
N PHE A 175 -1.97 8.55 -7.26
CA PHE A 175 -0.87 7.60 -7.44
C PHE A 175 -0.93 6.51 -6.36
N PRO A 176 -0.39 5.30 -6.61
CA PRO A 176 -0.50 4.15 -5.70
C PRO A 176 0.42 4.30 -4.48
N ASN A 177 0.06 5.21 -3.59
CA ASN A 177 0.88 5.63 -2.45
C ASN A 177 1.26 4.48 -1.51
N LEU A 178 0.40 3.46 -1.34
CA LEU A 178 0.72 2.29 -0.51
C LEU A 178 2.00 1.58 -0.96
N LEU A 179 2.16 1.38 -2.26
CA LEU A 179 3.38 0.76 -2.83
C LEU A 179 4.53 1.76 -2.90
N VAL A 180 4.25 2.99 -3.31
CA VAL A 180 5.27 4.01 -3.56
C VAL A 180 6.00 4.42 -2.29
N ASN A 181 5.28 4.70 -1.20
CA ASN A 181 5.87 5.08 0.09
C ASN A 181 5.94 3.95 1.11
N GLY A 182 5.22 2.85 0.87
CA GLY A 182 5.12 1.77 1.83
C GLY A 182 4.37 2.16 3.10
N SER A 183 4.32 1.25 4.06
CA SER A 183 3.76 1.49 5.39
C SER A 183 4.30 0.48 6.38
N SER A 184 4.55 0.90 7.61
CA SER A 184 4.90 0.00 8.71
C SER A 184 4.02 0.30 9.92
N GLY A 185 3.53 -0.74 10.61
CA GLY A 185 2.67 -0.57 11.78
C GLY A 185 2.47 -1.86 12.55
N ILE A 186 2.30 -1.72 13.85
CA ILE A 186 2.06 -2.83 14.77
C ILE A 186 0.65 -2.65 15.34
N ALA A 187 -0.22 -3.59 15.05
CA ALA A 187 -1.56 -3.67 15.59
C ALA A 187 -1.68 -4.80 16.62
N VAL A 188 -2.87 -5.04 17.13
CA VAL A 188 -3.12 -6.16 18.04
C VAL A 188 -3.18 -7.46 17.24
N GLY A 189 -2.27 -8.38 17.53
CA GLY A 189 -2.21 -9.69 16.87
C GLY A 189 -1.71 -9.70 15.42
N MET A 190 -1.38 -8.54 14.84
CA MET A 190 -0.88 -8.44 13.47
C MET A 190 0.01 -7.20 13.27
N ALA A 191 0.84 -7.24 12.25
CA ALA A 191 1.72 -6.13 11.89
C ALA A 191 1.77 -5.98 10.38
N THR A 192 1.94 -4.76 9.88
CA THR A 192 2.22 -4.47 8.48
C THR A 192 3.65 -3.96 8.32
N ASN A 193 4.30 -4.33 7.23
CA ASN A 193 5.61 -3.82 6.87
C ASN A 193 5.78 -3.88 5.34
N ILE A 194 5.24 -2.87 4.67
CA ILE A 194 5.24 -2.75 3.21
C ILE A 194 6.41 -1.84 2.83
N PRO A 195 7.36 -2.33 2.03
CA PRO A 195 8.48 -1.51 1.59
C PRO A 195 8.06 -0.46 0.56
N PRO A 196 8.79 0.67 0.45
CA PRO A 196 8.58 1.64 -0.61
C PRO A 196 9.10 1.13 -1.96
N HIS A 197 8.57 1.72 -3.05
CA HIS A 197 8.92 1.38 -4.43
C HIS A 197 9.11 2.63 -5.29
N ASN A 198 9.74 2.46 -6.44
CA ASN A 198 9.89 3.53 -7.41
C ASN A 198 8.54 3.84 -8.08
N LEU A 199 8.19 5.14 -8.16
CA LEU A 199 6.92 5.61 -8.71
C LEU A 199 6.74 5.21 -10.18
N THR A 200 7.79 5.37 -10.99
CA THR A 200 7.77 5.03 -12.41
C THR A 200 7.51 3.54 -12.63
N GLU A 201 8.17 2.68 -11.84
CA GLU A 201 8.01 1.24 -11.91
C GLU A 201 6.58 0.81 -11.54
N VAL A 202 6.04 1.35 -10.44
CA VAL A 202 4.70 0.99 -9.97
C VAL A 202 3.61 1.48 -10.94
N ILE A 203 3.74 2.70 -11.47
CA ILE A 203 2.79 3.20 -12.48
C ILE A 203 2.86 2.36 -13.75
N ASN A 204 4.05 1.98 -14.22
CA ASN A 204 4.18 1.11 -15.39
C ASN A 204 3.52 -0.25 -15.16
N ALA A 205 3.60 -0.81 -13.94
CA ALA A 205 2.88 -2.03 -13.59
C ALA A 205 1.35 -1.83 -13.58
N CYS A 206 0.86 -0.70 -13.07
CA CYS A 206 -0.57 -0.35 -13.14
C CYS A 206 -1.04 -0.26 -14.60
N VAL A 207 -0.26 0.39 -15.46
CA VAL A 207 -0.55 0.48 -16.90
C VAL A 207 -0.53 -0.90 -17.57
N CYS A 208 0.43 -1.77 -17.20
CA CYS A 208 0.48 -3.14 -17.69
C CYS A 208 -0.82 -3.91 -17.39
N VAL A 209 -1.37 -3.76 -16.18
CA VAL A 209 -2.65 -4.39 -15.79
C VAL A 209 -3.84 -3.79 -16.54
N LEU A 210 -3.86 -2.47 -16.77
CA LEU A 210 -4.92 -1.81 -17.55
C LEU A 210 -4.93 -2.28 -19.01
N ASP A 211 -3.74 -2.47 -19.61
CA ASP A 211 -3.59 -2.95 -20.98
C ASP A 211 -3.82 -4.46 -21.12
N ASN A 212 -3.48 -5.24 -20.08
CA ASN A 212 -3.65 -6.69 -20.03
C ASN A 212 -4.19 -7.13 -18.66
N PRO A 213 -5.51 -7.28 -18.50
CA PRO A 213 -6.12 -7.74 -17.26
C PRO A 213 -5.64 -9.13 -16.79
N GLU A 214 -5.13 -9.96 -17.71
CA GLU A 214 -4.59 -11.30 -17.41
C GLU A 214 -3.07 -11.28 -17.14
N ALA A 215 -2.45 -10.09 -16.97
CA ALA A 215 -1.03 -9.98 -16.68
C ALA A 215 -0.63 -10.82 -15.47
N THR A 216 0.40 -11.61 -15.62
CA THR A 216 0.92 -12.50 -14.57
C THR A 216 1.84 -11.75 -13.61
N LEU A 217 2.21 -12.38 -12.49
CA LEU A 217 3.24 -11.83 -11.61
C LEU A 217 4.56 -11.60 -12.34
N TYR A 218 4.92 -12.48 -13.27
CA TYR A 218 6.13 -12.35 -14.09
C TYR A 218 6.09 -11.05 -14.92
N ASP A 219 4.96 -10.75 -15.57
CA ASP A 219 4.79 -9.54 -16.36
C ASP A 219 4.92 -8.28 -15.48
N LEU A 220 4.33 -8.29 -14.28
CA LEU A 220 4.44 -7.19 -13.33
C LEU A 220 5.89 -6.98 -12.86
N MET A 221 6.63 -8.06 -12.63
CA MET A 221 8.03 -7.98 -12.20
C MET A 221 9.00 -7.53 -13.30
N GLN A 222 8.59 -7.46 -14.56
CA GLN A 222 9.34 -6.77 -15.61
C GLN A 222 9.33 -5.24 -15.40
N HIS A 223 8.30 -4.72 -14.74
CA HIS A 223 8.16 -3.30 -14.43
C HIS A 223 8.59 -2.97 -13.01
N VAL A 224 8.11 -3.71 -12.01
CA VAL A 224 8.47 -3.54 -10.58
C VAL A 224 9.51 -4.57 -10.21
N THR A 225 10.78 -4.21 -10.35
CA THR A 225 11.89 -5.14 -10.13
C THR A 225 12.11 -5.48 -8.66
N GLY A 226 11.71 -4.60 -7.75
CA GLY A 226 11.82 -4.77 -6.30
C GLY A 226 11.57 -3.49 -5.53
N PRO A 227 11.63 -3.54 -4.18
CA PRO A 227 11.58 -2.35 -3.34
C PRO A 227 12.64 -1.32 -3.69
N ASP A 228 12.34 -0.05 -3.44
CA ASP A 228 13.24 1.08 -3.70
C ASP A 228 13.27 2.02 -2.50
N PHE A 229 14.33 1.93 -1.70
CA PHE A 229 14.44 2.63 -0.42
C PHE A 229 15.01 4.04 -0.56
N PRO A 230 14.54 5.01 0.24
CA PRO A 230 15.05 6.37 0.22
C PRO A 230 16.54 6.46 0.61
N THR A 231 17.00 5.57 1.48
CA THR A 231 18.41 5.48 1.93
C THR A 231 19.31 4.74 0.97
N LYS A 232 18.79 4.36 -0.22
CA LYS A 232 19.52 3.61 -1.25
C LYS A 232 19.93 2.21 -0.77
N GLY A 233 21.23 1.88 -0.77
CA GLY A 233 21.72 0.55 -0.39
C GLY A 233 21.52 -0.51 -1.47
N ILE A 234 21.77 -1.76 -1.12
CA ILE A 234 21.76 -2.89 -2.05
C ILE A 234 20.82 -3.98 -1.49
N ILE A 235 19.92 -4.47 -2.31
CA ILE A 235 19.14 -5.68 -2.02
C ILE A 235 19.93 -6.89 -2.55
N MET A 236 20.14 -7.88 -1.69
CA MET A 236 20.85 -9.11 -2.02
C MET A 236 19.85 -10.19 -2.40
N GLY A 237 19.84 -10.55 -3.69
CA GLY A 237 18.97 -11.58 -4.23
C GLY A 237 17.54 -11.17 -4.55
N ARG A 238 16.82 -11.98 -5.32
CA ARG A 238 15.45 -11.73 -5.80
C ARG A 238 14.40 -12.70 -5.25
N SER A 239 14.80 -13.81 -4.64
CA SER A 239 13.86 -14.83 -4.14
C SER A 239 12.89 -14.27 -3.11
N GLY A 240 13.40 -13.49 -2.16
CA GLY A 240 12.58 -12.82 -1.15
C GLY A 240 11.60 -11.80 -1.71
N ILE A 241 11.99 -11.10 -2.79
CA ILE A 241 11.11 -10.15 -3.52
C ILE A 241 9.98 -10.94 -4.18
N ARG A 242 10.33 -12.01 -4.94
CA ARG A 242 9.34 -12.84 -5.63
C ARG A 242 8.34 -13.45 -4.66
N ALA A 243 8.82 -14.01 -3.54
CA ALA A 243 7.95 -14.56 -2.50
C ALA A 243 6.99 -13.50 -1.92
N ALA A 244 7.48 -12.29 -1.65
CA ALA A 244 6.67 -11.19 -1.14
C ALA A 244 5.60 -10.75 -2.15
N TYR A 245 5.95 -10.61 -3.42
CA TYR A 245 5.01 -10.17 -4.45
C TYR A 245 3.95 -11.23 -4.79
N ALA A 246 4.31 -12.51 -4.69
CA ALA A 246 3.38 -13.63 -4.90
C ALA A 246 2.39 -13.80 -3.73
N THR A 247 2.89 -13.76 -2.50
CA THR A 247 2.13 -14.18 -1.31
C THR A 247 1.78 -13.06 -0.34
N GLY A 248 2.36 -11.86 -0.52
CA GLY A 248 2.31 -10.77 0.44
C GLY A 248 3.28 -10.91 1.60
N ARG A 249 4.10 -11.97 1.65
CA ARG A 249 5.11 -12.20 2.70
C ARG A 249 6.43 -12.62 2.09
N GLY A 250 7.52 -12.00 2.58
CA GLY A 250 8.86 -12.34 2.14
C GLY A 250 9.91 -11.74 3.06
N LYS A 251 11.16 -12.11 2.83
CA LYS A 251 12.30 -11.59 3.57
C LYS A 251 13.38 -11.23 2.58
N ILE A 252 13.79 -9.97 2.56
CA ILE A 252 14.90 -9.48 1.74
C ILE A 252 16.09 -9.12 2.62
N ILE A 253 17.28 -9.19 2.07
CA ILE A 253 18.52 -8.80 2.73
C ILE A 253 18.94 -7.46 2.16
N LEU A 254 19.10 -6.47 3.03
CA LEU A 254 19.60 -5.14 2.70
C LEU A 254 21.05 -5.02 3.14
N ARG A 255 21.90 -4.51 2.27
CA ARG A 255 23.33 -4.31 2.54
C ARG A 255 23.72 -2.86 2.28
N ALA A 256 24.59 -2.34 3.13
CA ALA A 256 25.24 -1.04 2.94
C ALA A 256 26.09 -1.04 1.67
N ARG A 257 26.19 0.11 1.00
CA ARG A 257 27.16 0.29 -0.09
C ARG A 257 28.51 0.59 0.51
N THR A 258 29.51 -0.19 0.13
CA THR A 258 30.88 -0.08 0.65
C THR A 258 31.88 -0.07 -0.48
N GLU A 259 32.95 0.69 -0.30
CA GLU A 259 34.07 0.79 -1.23
C GLU A 259 35.38 0.64 -0.48
N PHE A 260 36.42 0.12 -1.15
CA PHE A 260 37.75 0.06 -0.61
C PHE A 260 38.55 1.27 -1.10
N GLU A 261 39.25 1.93 -0.21
CA GLU A 261 40.11 3.05 -0.51
C GLU A 261 41.50 2.81 0.07
N GLU A 262 42.53 2.90 -0.76
CA GLU A 262 43.91 2.82 -0.30
C GLU A 262 44.35 4.16 0.28
N PHE A 263 45.04 4.14 1.40
CA PHE A 263 45.58 5.34 2.02
C PHE A 263 46.96 5.09 2.67
N GLY A 264 47.80 6.09 2.66
CA GLY A 264 49.16 5.98 3.22
C GLY A 264 50.04 4.96 2.49
N ARG A 265 50.85 4.20 3.22
CA ARG A 265 51.68 3.12 2.66
C ARG A 265 51.01 1.79 3.00
N ASP A 266 50.49 1.09 2.00
CA ASP A 266 49.91 -0.26 2.08
C ASP A 266 48.78 -0.42 3.15
N ARG A 267 47.98 0.64 3.37
CA ARG A 267 46.81 0.58 4.22
C ARG A 267 45.52 0.68 3.41
N THR A 268 44.51 -0.07 3.80
CA THR A 268 43.17 -0.02 3.19
C THR A 268 42.15 0.43 4.21
N ARG A 269 41.22 1.25 3.78
CA ARG A 269 40.03 1.62 4.56
C ARG A 269 38.77 1.23 3.82
N ILE A 270 37.74 0.87 4.57
CA ILE A 270 36.40 0.59 4.07
C ILE A 270 35.59 1.86 4.24
N ILE A 271 35.05 2.36 3.14
CA ILE A 271 34.18 3.53 3.11
C ILE A 271 32.75 3.07 2.95
N VAL A 272 31.85 3.49 3.86
CA VAL A 272 30.42 3.22 3.76
C VAL A 272 29.73 4.50 3.32
N THR A 273 29.06 4.45 2.17
CA THR A 273 28.41 5.60 1.52
C THR A 273 26.90 5.55 1.61
N GLU A 274 26.30 4.36 1.80
CA GLU A 274 24.87 4.17 1.91
C GLU A 274 24.56 3.12 2.98
N LEU A 275 23.46 3.29 3.71
CA LEU A 275 23.04 2.39 4.78
C LEU A 275 21.72 1.68 4.45
N PRO A 276 21.50 0.48 5.00
CA PRO A 276 20.20 -0.18 4.92
C PRO A 276 19.08 0.70 5.51
N TYR A 277 17.88 0.56 4.95
CA TYR A 277 16.72 1.32 5.39
C TYR A 277 16.41 1.11 6.87
N GLN A 278 16.05 2.19 7.57
CA GLN A 278 15.74 2.21 9.00
C GLN A 278 16.94 1.93 9.95
N VAL A 279 18.15 1.93 9.46
CA VAL A 279 19.34 1.82 10.29
C VAL A 279 19.76 3.21 10.78
N ASN A 280 19.94 3.33 12.10
CA ASN A 280 20.46 4.54 12.73
C ASN A 280 21.99 4.56 12.63
N LYS A 281 22.55 5.58 11.94
CA LYS A 281 24.00 5.69 11.68
C LYS A 281 24.84 5.78 12.96
N ARG A 282 24.45 6.63 13.90
CA ARG A 282 25.18 6.82 15.17
C ARG A 282 25.21 5.55 16.00
N MET A 283 24.05 4.85 16.10
CA MET A 283 23.98 3.58 16.85
C MET A 283 24.77 2.47 16.17
N LEU A 284 24.80 2.43 14.83
CA LEU A 284 25.62 1.50 14.07
C LEU A 284 27.11 1.71 14.36
N ILE A 285 27.59 2.95 14.26
CA ILE A 285 29.00 3.29 14.54
C ILE A 285 29.37 2.93 15.96
N LYS A 286 28.52 3.27 16.93
CA LYS A 286 28.72 2.91 18.34
C LYS A 286 28.79 1.40 18.53
N ASN A 287 27.86 0.65 17.96
CA ASN A 287 27.83 -0.81 18.05
C ASN A 287 29.10 -1.44 17.44
N MET A 288 29.58 -0.94 16.29
CA MET A 288 30.83 -1.40 15.70
C MET A 288 32.02 -1.12 16.62
N ALA A 289 32.11 0.08 17.19
CA ALA A 289 33.18 0.43 18.11
C ALA A 289 33.16 -0.42 19.39
N ASP A 290 32.00 -0.67 19.95
CA ASP A 290 31.84 -1.55 21.12
C ASP A 290 32.30 -2.98 20.80
N GLN A 291 31.96 -3.53 19.63
CA GLN A 291 32.40 -4.86 19.20
C GLN A 291 33.91 -4.95 18.94
N VAL A 292 34.53 -3.87 18.44
CA VAL A 292 36.00 -3.79 18.30
C VAL A 292 36.69 -3.78 19.69
N ASN A 293 36.16 -2.99 20.63
CA ASN A 293 36.67 -2.95 22.01
C ASN A 293 36.53 -4.29 22.70
N ASP A 294 35.42 -5.00 22.50
CA ASP A 294 35.14 -6.33 23.03
C ASP A 294 35.94 -7.45 22.31
N LYS A 295 36.74 -7.10 21.30
CA LYS A 295 37.53 -8.05 20.47
C LYS A 295 36.67 -9.06 19.70
N ARG A 296 35.42 -8.75 19.45
CA ARG A 296 34.53 -9.56 18.56
C ARG A 296 34.77 -9.24 17.09
N LEU A 297 35.08 -7.98 16.78
CA LEU A 297 35.50 -7.53 15.44
C LEU A 297 37.01 -7.24 15.48
N GLU A 298 37.78 -8.14 14.91
CA GLU A 298 39.23 -7.99 14.77
C GLU A 298 39.61 -7.41 13.41
N GLY A 299 40.82 -6.82 13.32
CA GLY A 299 41.36 -6.27 12.09
C GLY A 299 40.99 -4.84 11.79
N ILE A 300 40.29 -4.15 12.71
CA ILE A 300 39.93 -2.73 12.61
C ILE A 300 40.85 -1.92 13.51
N SER A 301 41.41 -0.80 12.99
CA SER A 301 42.26 0.13 13.73
C SER A 301 41.51 1.36 14.18
N ASP A 302 40.61 1.89 13.39
CA ASP A 302 39.83 3.09 13.68
C ASP A 302 38.48 3.09 12.97
N ILE A 303 37.49 3.74 13.59
CA ILE A 303 36.15 3.97 13.01
C ILE A 303 35.77 5.41 13.29
N ARG A 304 35.46 6.16 12.23
CA ARG A 304 35.01 7.55 12.35
C ARG A 304 33.93 7.92 11.34
N ASP A 305 33.15 8.90 11.69
CA ASP A 305 32.14 9.50 10.81
C ASP A 305 32.72 10.76 10.17
N GLU A 306 32.84 10.73 8.86
CA GLU A 306 33.28 11.86 8.02
C GLU A 306 32.12 12.39 7.15
N THR A 307 30.86 12.10 7.53
CA THR A 307 29.67 12.56 6.83
C THR A 307 29.60 14.08 6.81
N ASP A 308 29.44 14.66 5.65
CA ASP A 308 29.32 16.10 5.45
C ASP A 308 28.22 16.44 4.43
N ARG A 309 28.19 17.67 3.93
CA ARG A 309 27.21 18.14 2.93
C ARG A 309 27.34 17.45 1.57
N THR A 310 28.44 16.79 1.29
CA THR A 310 28.68 16.07 0.03
C THR A 310 28.09 14.68 0.06
N GLY A 311 27.83 14.12 1.23
CA GLY A 311 27.22 12.81 1.38
C GLY A 311 27.64 12.07 2.66
N MET A 312 27.06 10.91 2.83
CA MET A 312 27.39 9.99 3.91
C MET A 312 28.76 9.36 3.68
N ARG A 313 29.60 9.37 4.71
CA ARG A 313 30.93 8.78 4.67
C ARG A 313 31.32 8.26 6.04
N ILE A 314 31.17 6.95 6.26
CA ILE A 314 31.71 6.28 7.46
C ILE A 314 33.03 5.63 7.02
N VAL A 315 34.10 5.91 7.74
CA VAL A 315 35.45 5.42 7.46
C VAL A 315 35.82 4.38 8.49
N ILE A 316 36.17 3.17 8.01
CA ILE A 316 36.62 2.05 8.85
C ILE A 316 38.03 1.71 8.37
N GLU A 317 39.05 2.03 9.17
CA GLU A 317 40.44 1.74 8.86
C GLU A 317 40.78 0.30 9.23
N VAL A 318 41.32 -0.45 8.26
CA VAL A 318 41.74 -1.84 8.44
C VAL A 318 43.20 -1.84 8.91
N LYS A 319 43.56 -2.75 9.83
CA LYS A 319 44.91 -2.97 10.27
C LYS A 319 45.78 -3.52 9.13
N HIS A 320 47.04 -3.17 9.08
CA HIS A 320 47.96 -3.55 8.01
C HIS A 320 48.07 -5.07 7.79
N ASP A 321 47.94 -5.85 8.87
CA ASP A 321 48.04 -7.31 8.87
C ASP A 321 46.71 -8.03 8.63
N ALA A 322 45.60 -7.30 8.46
CA ALA A 322 44.27 -7.85 8.23
C ALA A 322 43.84 -7.78 6.76
N ASN A 323 43.14 -8.80 6.30
CA ASN A 323 42.55 -8.81 4.96
C ASN A 323 41.26 -7.97 4.96
N PRO A 324 41.19 -6.89 4.14
CA PRO A 324 40.03 -5.98 4.10
C PRO A 324 38.71 -6.69 3.77
N GLN A 325 38.75 -7.68 2.85
CA GLN A 325 37.55 -8.42 2.46
C GLN A 325 37.02 -9.28 3.60
N VAL A 326 37.91 -9.91 4.38
CA VAL A 326 37.51 -10.71 5.55
C VAL A 326 36.89 -9.82 6.64
N VAL A 327 37.47 -8.65 6.86
CA VAL A 327 36.95 -7.66 7.81
C VAL A 327 35.55 -7.19 7.37
N LEU A 328 35.39 -6.86 6.07
CA LEU A 328 34.09 -6.47 5.52
C LEU A 328 33.03 -7.56 5.66
N ASN A 329 33.37 -8.82 5.38
CA ASN A 329 32.44 -9.95 5.53
C ASN A 329 32.01 -10.13 6.99
N ARG A 330 32.93 -9.95 7.95
CA ARG A 330 32.60 -9.98 9.39
C ARG A 330 31.68 -8.82 9.78
N LEU A 331 31.94 -7.63 9.25
CA LEU A 331 31.08 -6.46 9.48
C LEU A 331 29.64 -6.72 8.97
N PHE A 332 29.47 -7.29 7.79
CA PHE A 332 28.15 -7.66 7.27
C PHE A 332 27.47 -8.75 8.13
N ALA A 333 28.23 -9.72 8.63
CA ALA A 333 27.67 -10.81 9.43
C ALA A 333 27.28 -10.39 10.86
N GLN A 334 27.97 -9.41 11.44
CA GLN A 334 27.87 -9.10 12.88
C GLN A 334 27.27 -7.72 13.17
N THR A 335 27.05 -6.87 12.15
CA THR A 335 26.54 -5.51 12.34
C THR A 335 25.36 -5.21 11.43
N GLN A 336 24.71 -4.08 11.66
CA GLN A 336 23.60 -3.59 10.82
C GLN A 336 24.06 -3.00 9.47
N LEU A 337 25.32 -3.16 9.08
CA LEU A 337 25.73 -2.92 7.67
C LEU A 337 25.05 -3.89 6.71
N GLN A 338 24.60 -5.03 7.22
CA GLN A 338 23.66 -5.90 6.56
C GLN A 338 22.51 -6.23 7.50
N THR A 339 21.28 -6.07 7.05
CA THR A 339 20.08 -6.36 7.83
C THR A 339 19.05 -7.06 6.97
N SER A 340 18.10 -7.74 7.62
CA SER A 340 16.96 -8.32 6.92
C SER A 340 15.73 -7.45 7.08
N PHE A 341 15.01 -7.24 5.99
CA PHE A 341 13.72 -6.58 5.99
C PHE A 341 12.62 -7.62 5.75
N ALA A 342 11.79 -7.85 6.77
CA ALA A 342 10.67 -8.78 6.67
C ALA A 342 9.49 -8.03 6.04
N ILE A 343 9.12 -8.43 4.82
CA ILE A 343 7.97 -7.88 4.10
C ILE A 343 6.70 -8.56 4.58
N ASN A 344 5.69 -7.77 4.94
CA ASN A 344 4.34 -8.23 5.24
C ASN A 344 3.35 -7.20 4.69
N MET A 345 2.74 -7.49 3.54
CA MET A 345 1.87 -6.57 2.82
C MET A 345 0.43 -6.67 3.34
N LEU A 346 0.25 -6.34 4.62
CA LEU A 346 -1.05 -6.30 5.30
C LEU A 346 -1.65 -4.90 5.18
N ALA A 347 -2.86 -4.79 4.65
CA ALA A 347 -3.62 -3.54 4.55
C ALA A 347 -5.11 -3.77 4.77
N LEU A 348 -5.85 -2.68 4.97
CA LEU A 348 -7.31 -2.71 5.08
C LEU A 348 -7.94 -2.70 3.69
N VAL A 349 -8.82 -3.65 3.43
CA VAL A 349 -9.63 -3.79 2.21
C VAL A 349 -11.12 -3.69 2.53
N ASP A 350 -11.97 -3.79 1.50
CA ASP A 350 -13.43 -3.76 1.64
C ASP A 350 -13.91 -2.56 2.47
N ASN A 351 -13.49 -1.36 2.05
CA ASN A 351 -13.85 -0.11 2.71
C ASN A 351 -13.50 -0.10 4.22
N GLN A 352 -12.28 -0.54 4.56
CA GLN A 352 -11.71 -0.64 5.92
C GLN A 352 -12.34 -1.70 6.83
N LYS A 353 -13.14 -2.61 6.29
CA LYS A 353 -13.81 -3.64 7.10
C LYS A 353 -12.93 -4.85 7.40
N GLN A 354 -11.94 -5.14 6.56
CA GLN A 354 -11.14 -6.35 6.66
C GLN A 354 -9.64 -6.08 6.52
N PRO A 355 -8.79 -6.48 7.49
CA PRO A 355 -7.36 -6.57 7.30
C PRO A 355 -7.03 -7.81 6.47
N LYS A 356 -6.22 -7.65 5.41
CA LYS A 356 -5.84 -8.75 4.51
C LYS A 356 -4.39 -8.62 4.07
N ILE A 357 -3.69 -9.76 3.98
CA ILE A 357 -2.37 -9.84 3.36
C ILE A 357 -2.57 -9.94 1.85
N LEU A 358 -1.92 -9.05 1.12
CA LEU A 358 -2.15 -8.85 -0.30
C LEU A 358 -0.88 -9.16 -1.10
N SER A 359 -1.03 -9.80 -2.26
CA SER A 359 0.02 -9.88 -3.27
C SER A 359 0.20 -8.54 -3.98
N LEU A 360 1.30 -8.36 -4.70
CA LEU A 360 1.52 -7.16 -5.53
C LEU A 360 0.36 -6.93 -6.50
N ARG A 361 -0.07 -7.99 -7.19
CA ARG A 361 -1.20 -7.92 -8.13
C ARG A 361 -2.49 -7.45 -7.44
N HIS A 362 -2.80 -7.99 -6.28
CA HIS A 362 -4.01 -7.64 -5.53
C HIS A 362 -4.03 -6.16 -5.09
N ILE A 363 -2.87 -5.63 -4.65
CA ILE A 363 -2.77 -4.20 -4.29
C ILE A 363 -3.03 -3.31 -5.51
N ILE A 364 -2.48 -3.69 -6.68
CA ILE A 364 -2.68 -2.94 -7.92
C ILE A 364 -4.16 -3.01 -8.35
N ASP A 365 -4.79 -4.18 -8.29
CA ASP A 365 -6.20 -4.34 -8.64
C ASP A 365 -7.13 -3.50 -7.77
N GLU A 366 -6.94 -3.54 -6.44
CA GLU A 366 -7.71 -2.71 -5.48
C GLU A 366 -7.53 -1.21 -5.75
N TYR A 367 -6.29 -0.79 -6.04
CA TYR A 367 -6.00 0.59 -6.38
C TYR A 367 -6.67 1.02 -7.69
N LEU A 368 -6.56 0.23 -8.75
CA LEU A 368 -7.15 0.54 -10.06
C LEU A 368 -8.68 0.58 -9.99
N THR A 369 -9.30 -0.38 -9.32
CA THR A 369 -10.75 -0.40 -9.09
C THR A 369 -11.22 0.86 -8.37
N PHE A 370 -10.48 1.29 -7.35
CA PHE A 370 -10.77 2.52 -6.64
C PHE A 370 -10.63 3.76 -7.54
N GLN A 371 -9.61 3.82 -8.40
CA GLN A 371 -9.42 4.94 -9.33
C GLN A 371 -10.52 5.00 -10.39
N GLU A 372 -10.99 3.86 -10.88
CA GLU A 372 -12.15 3.79 -11.80
C GLU A 372 -13.42 4.34 -11.13
N GLU A 373 -13.66 4.01 -9.87
CA GLU A 373 -14.76 4.57 -9.08
C GLU A 373 -14.61 6.09 -8.91
N LEU A 374 -13.41 6.58 -8.60
CA LEU A 374 -13.11 8.01 -8.45
C LEU A 374 -13.38 8.80 -9.73
N ILE A 375 -12.92 8.30 -10.89
CA ILE A 375 -13.15 8.94 -12.17
C ILE A 375 -14.65 8.96 -12.49
N THR A 376 -15.35 7.88 -12.20
CA THR A 376 -16.80 7.78 -12.40
C THR A 376 -17.54 8.82 -11.56
N ARG A 377 -17.25 8.90 -10.26
CA ARG A 377 -17.88 9.84 -9.32
C ARG A 377 -17.55 11.29 -9.70
N ARG A 378 -16.30 11.59 -10.01
CA ARG A 378 -15.87 12.90 -10.49
C ARG A 378 -16.62 13.32 -11.75
N THR A 379 -16.72 12.41 -12.73
CA THR A 379 -17.39 12.67 -13.99
C THR A 379 -18.90 12.89 -13.80
N GLN A 380 -19.53 12.15 -12.89
CA GLN A 380 -20.93 12.37 -12.51
C GLN A 380 -21.15 13.74 -11.88
N TYR A 381 -20.24 14.16 -10.98
CA TYR A 381 -20.27 15.48 -10.39
C TYR A 381 -20.11 16.59 -11.43
N ASP A 382 -19.09 16.47 -12.31
CA ASP A 382 -18.83 17.45 -13.38
C ASP A 382 -19.98 17.50 -14.38
N LEU A 383 -20.59 16.35 -14.73
CA LEU A 383 -21.78 16.26 -15.57
C LEU A 383 -22.98 16.97 -14.93
N LYS A 384 -23.22 16.71 -13.64
CA LYS A 384 -24.29 17.40 -12.90
C LYS A 384 -24.11 18.92 -12.92
N LYS A 385 -22.89 19.39 -12.64
CA LYS A 385 -22.57 20.84 -12.68
C LYS A 385 -22.67 21.43 -14.08
N ALA A 386 -22.23 20.72 -15.08
CA ALA A 386 -22.37 21.14 -16.47
C ALA A 386 -23.85 21.28 -16.88
N ARG A 387 -24.70 20.30 -16.55
CA ARG A 387 -26.15 20.34 -16.82
C ARG A 387 -26.85 21.46 -16.03
N GLU A 388 -26.49 21.68 -14.77
CA GLU A 388 -27.01 22.81 -13.98
C GLU A 388 -26.68 24.14 -14.67
N ARG A 389 -25.45 24.29 -15.17
CA ARG A 389 -25.01 25.51 -15.87
C ARG A 389 -25.65 25.66 -17.26
N GLU A 390 -25.72 24.58 -18.02
CA GLU A 390 -26.40 24.52 -19.33
C GLU A 390 -27.86 24.97 -19.20
N HIS A 391 -28.58 24.43 -18.20
CA HIS A 391 -29.97 24.80 -17.92
C HIS A 391 -30.14 26.31 -17.65
N LEU A 392 -29.23 26.89 -16.87
CA LEU A 392 -29.21 28.34 -16.63
C LEU A 392 -28.97 29.13 -17.93
N LEU A 393 -27.99 28.75 -18.72
CA LEU A 393 -27.64 29.40 -19.97
C LEU A 393 -28.79 29.35 -20.97
N GLN A 394 -29.50 28.23 -21.05
CA GLN A 394 -30.67 28.07 -21.89
C GLN A 394 -31.74 29.10 -21.54
N GLY A 395 -32.04 29.32 -20.26
CA GLY A 395 -32.96 30.33 -19.81
C GLY A 395 -32.50 31.76 -20.15
N LEU A 396 -31.21 32.05 -19.96
CA LEU A 396 -30.63 33.37 -20.28
C LEU A 396 -30.64 33.66 -21.80
N LEU A 397 -30.42 32.66 -22.66
CA LEU A 397 -30.48 32.78 -24.11
C LEU A 397 -31.94 33.08 -24.54
N ILE A 398 -32.93 32.36 -24.00
CA ILE A 398 -34.36 32.63 -24.26
C ILE A 398 -34.71 34.07 -23.85
N ALA A 399 -34.22 34.54 -22.72
CA ALA A 399 -34.45 35.90 -22.27
C ALA A 399 -33.80 36.95 -23.18
N GLN A 400 -32.59 36.69 -23.68
CA GLN A 400 -31.89 37.60 -24.60
C GLN A 400 -32.57 37.65 -25.99
N ASP A 401 -33.07 36.54 -26.46
CA ASP A 401 -33.81 36.51 -27.73
C ASP A 401 -35.17 37.24 -27.67
N ASN A 402 -35.71 37.39 -26.47
CA ASN A 402 -36.98 38.05 -26.19
C ASN A 402 -36.87 39.26 -25.23
N ILE A 403 -35.74 39.97 -25.31
CA ILE A 403 -35.36 40.95 -24.27
C ILE A 403 -36.38 42.06 -24.05
N ASP A 404 -37.00 42.58 -25.11
CA ASP A 404 -37.99 43.65 -25.01
C ASP A 404 -39.26 43.18 -24.26
N GLU A 405 -39.69 41.95 -24.47
CA GLU A 405 -40.82 41.34 -23.78
C GLU A 405 -40.48 41.06 -22.30
N VAL A 406 -39.28 40.54 -22.04
CA VAL A 406 -38.78 40.32 -20.66
C VAL A 406 -38.76 41.63 -19.88
N ILE A 407 -38.21 42.71 -20.48
CA ILE A 407 -38.16 44.02 -19.83
C ILE A 407 -39.59 44.56 -19.59
N HIS A 408 -40.49 44.35 -20.56
CA HIS A 408 -41.90 44.79 -20.40
C HIS A 408 -42.57 44.07 -19.25
N ILE A 409 -42.43 42.73 -19.13
CA ILE A 409 -42.99 41.93 -18.05
C ILE A 409 -42.44 42.42 -16.68
N ILE A 410 -41.13 42.59 -16.57
CA ILE A 410 -40.49 43.00 -15.32
C ILE A 410 -41.00 44.41 -14.90
N ARG A 411 -41.10 45.33 -15.84
CA ARG A 411 -41.53 46.73 -15.55
C ARG A 411 -43.03 46.88 -15.24
N THR A 412 -43.85 45.95 -15.73
CA THR A 412 -45.32 46.00 -15.52
C THR A 412 -45.77 45.11 -14.36
N SER A 413 -44.86 44.33 -13.77
CA SER A 413 -45.15 43.48 -12.62
C SER A 413 -44.81 44.20 -11.31
N TYR A 414 -45.60 43.93 -10.25
CA TYR A 414 -45.33 44.43 -8.90
C TYR A 414 -44.45 43.42 -8.13
N ASP A 415 -44.96 42.19 -7.87
CA ASP A 415 -44.27 41.14 -7.13
C ASP A 415 -44.31 39.77 -7.86
N ASP A 416 -45.00 39.71 -9.00
CA ASP A 416 -45.32 38.49 -9.76
C ASP A 416 -44.49 38.36 -11.06
N ALA A 417 -43.39 39.09 -11.17
CA ALA A 417 -42.54 39.08 -12.38
C ALA A 417 -41.94 37.67 -12.66
N LYS A 418 -41.57 36.96 -11.60
CA LYS A 418 -40.98 35.63 -11.70
C LYS A 418 -41.97 34.62 -12.27
N GLU A 419 -43.17 34.58 -11.71
CA GLU A 419 -44.26 33.70 -12.13
C GLU A 419 -44.67 33.97 -13.59
N LYS A 420 -44.79 35.25 -13.98
CA LYS A 420 -45.11 35.62 -15.35
C LYS A 420 -44.04 35.23 -16.38
N LEU A 421 -42.75 35.37 -16.01
CA LEU A 421 -41.63 34.90 -16.83
C LEU A 421 -41.66 33.39 -16.99
N MET A 422 -41.92 32.67 -15.90
CA MET A 422 -42.03 31.20 -15.92
C MET A 422 -43.19 30.74 -16.83
N GLU A 423 -44.34 31.34 -16.68
CA GLU A 423 -45.52 30.99 -17.48
C GLU A 423 -45.34 31.35 -18.94
N ARG A 424 -44.83 32.55 -19.23
CA ARG A 424 -44.70 33.05 -20.62
C ARG A 424 -43.66 32.32 -21.44
N PHE A 425 -42.52 31.99 -20.86
CA PHE A 425 -41.38 31.35 -21.57
C PHE A 425 -41.15 29.90 -21.20
N SER A 426 -42.03 29.29 -20.41
CA SER A 426 -41.91 27.94 -19.88
C SER A 426 -40.56 27.70 -19.14
N LEU A 427 -40.14 28.70 -18.35
CA LEU A 427 -38.89 28.68 -17.61
C LEU A 427 -39.05 27.99 -16.27
N SER A 428 -37.97 27.37 -15.79
CA SER A 428 -37.90 26.90 -14.41
C SER A 428 -37.75 28.09 -13.41
N ASP A 429 -38.03 27.82 -12.15
CA ASP A 429 -37.84 28.76 -11.05
C ASP A 429 -36.43 29.34 -11.00
N VAL A 430 -35.42 28.50 -11.18
CA VAL A 430 -33.99 28.88 -11.16
C VAL A 430 -33.63 29.75 -12.37
N GLN A 431 -34.16 29.42 -13.56
CA GLN A 431 -33.95 30.20 -14.78
C GLN A 431 -34.60 31.59 -14.68
N ALA A 432 -35.84 31.65 -14.20
CA ALA A 432 -36.55 32.93 -14.02
C ALA A 432 -35.84 33.82 -12.99
N GLN A 433 -35.36 33.26 -11.89
CA GLN A 433 -34.57 33.99 -10.91
C GLN A 433 -33.25 34.52 -11.51
N ALA A 434 -32.55 33.72 -12.29
CA ALA A 434 -31.30 34.13 -12.96
C ALA A 434 -31.53 35.29 -13.94
N ILE A 435 -32.68 35.31 -14.61
CA ILE A 435 -33.08 36.43 -15.49
C ILE A 435 -33.33 37.71 -14.69
N LEU A 436 -34.02 37.63 -13.55
CA LEU A 436 -34.27 38.77 -12.68
C LEU A 436 -32.99 39.36 -12.07
N ASP A 437 -32.02 38.50 -11.78
CA ASP A 437 -30.70 38.87 -11.22
C ASP A 437 -29.72 39.37 -12.30
N MET A 438 -30.14 39.39 -13.58
CA MET A 438 -29.28 39.77 -14.70
C MET A 438 -28.95 41.28 -14.64
N ARG A 439 -27.67 41.59 -14.78
CA ARG A 439 -27.19 42.97 -14.82
C ARG A 439 -27.54 43.62 -16.18
N LEU A 440 -27.90 44.89 -16.19
CA LEU A 440 -28.18 45.62 -17.43
C LEU A 440 -27.08 45.55 -18.48
N LYS A 441 -25.82 45.43 -18.04
CA LYS A 441 -24.66 45.25 -18.94
C LYS A 441 -24.75 43.95 -19.76
N ALA A 442 -25.37 42.90 -19.24
CA ALA A 442 -25.52 41.61 -19.92
C ALA A 442 -26.48 41.67 -21.12
N LEU A 443 -27.19 42.78 -21.32
CA LEU A 443 -28.10 42.98 -22.46
C LEU A 443 -27.39 43.40 -23.75
N GLN A 444 -26.04 43.51 -23.74
CA GLN A 444 -25.27 43.86 -24.94
C GLN A 444 -25.14 42.65 -25.88
N GLY A 445 -25.17 42.88 -27.20
CA GLY A 445 -25.09 41.83 -28.22
C GLY A 445 -23.81 40.95 -28.14
N LEU A 446 -22.69 41.53 -27.69
CA LEU A 446 -21.45 40.78 -27.44
C LEU A 446 -21.58 39.77 -26.31
N ASP A 447 -22.45 39.99 -25.34
CA ASP A 447 -22.65 39.05 -24.23
C ASP A 447 -23.53 37.88 -24.66
N ARG A 448 -24.44 38.05 -25.65
CA ARG A 448 -25.21 36.94 -26.25
C ARG A 448 -24.28 35.92 -26.97
N GLU A 449 -23.33 36.42 -27.73
CA GLU A 449 -22.37 35.55 -28.43
C GLU A 449 -21.50 34.75 -27.45
N LYS A 450 -21.09 35.36 -26.34
CA LYS A 450 -20.36 34.68 -25.27
C LYS A 450 -21.21 33.59 -24.60
N LEU A 451 -22.48 33.88 -24.31
CA LEU A 451 -23.39 32.88 -23.73
C LEU A 451 -23.64 31.71 -24.67
N GLN A 452 -23.79 31.97 -25.96
CA GLN A 452 -23.95 30.93 -26.96
C GLN A 452 -22.68 30.04 -27.08
N ASN A 453 -21.51 30.66 -27.13
CA ASN A 453 -20.25 29.91 -27.18
C ASN A 453 -20.04 29.07 -25.89
N GLU A 454 -20.38 29.61 -24.71
CA GLU A 454 -20.32 28.87 -23.46
C GLU A 454 -21.30 27.68 -23.46
N PHE A 455 -22.51 27.89 -23.99
CA PHE A 455 -23.51 26.82 -24.14
C PHE A 455 -23.02 25.70 -25.06
N ASP A 456 -22.51 26.05 -26.25
CA ASP A 456 -22.00 25.07 -27.22
C ASP A 456 -20.78 24.28 -26.68
N GLU A 457 -19.92 24.94 -25.89
CA GLU A 457 -18.79 24.25 -25.21
C GLU A 457 -19.29 23.30 -24.11
N LEU A 458 -20.32 23.70 -23.37
CA LEU A 458 -20.92 22.84 -22.34
C LEU A 458 -21.61 21.62 -22.94
N GLU A 459 -22.34 21.79 -24.05
CA GLU A 459 -22.94 20.63 -24.77
C GLU A 459 -21.88 19.60 -25.17
N LYS A 460 -20.74 20.04 -25.70
CA LYS A 460 -19.61 19.15 -26.03
C LYS A 460 -19.07 18.46 -24.79
N LYS A 461 -18.90 19.17 -23.67
CA LYS A 461 -18.45 18.58 -22.39
C LYS A 461 -19.45 17.57 -21.84
N ILE A 462 -20.75 17.87 -21.90
CA ILE A 462 -21.82 16.98 -21.47
C ILE A 462 -21.82 15.70 -22.32
N ALA A 463 -21.73 15.82 -23.64
CA ALA A 463 -21.63 14.68 -24.53
C ALA A 463 -20.41 13.79 -24.19
N TYR A 464 -19.25 14.41 -23.98
CA TYR A 464 -18.03 13.71 -23.54
C TYR A 464 -18.20 12.99 -22.20
N PHE A 465 -18.80 13.64 -21.20
CA PHE A 465 -19.01 13.02 -19.88
C PHE A 465 -20.02 11.85 -19.94
N VAL A 466 -21.08 11.97 -20.75
CA VAL A 466 -22.05 10.90 -20.97
C VAL A 466 -21.38 9.70 -21.65
N GLU A 467 -20.57 9.95 -22.67
CA GLU A 467 -19.81 8.91 -23.35
C GLU A 467 -18.83 8.21 -22.40
N LEU A 468 -18.06 8.99 -21.62
CA LEU A 468 -17.11 8.47 -20.65
C LEU A 468 -17.77 7.57 -19.60
N LEU A 469 -18.95 7.95 -19.09
CA LEU A 469 -19.71 7.16 -18.12
C LEU A 469 -20.32 5.87 -18.71
N SER A 470 -20.49 5.79 -20.02
CA SER A 470 -21.06 4.63 -20.70
C SER A 470 -20.01 3.69 -21.32
N ASN A 471 -18.76 4.11 -21.40
CA ASN A 471 -17.68 3.39 -22.08
C ASN A 471 -16.51 3.08 -21.15
N GLU A 472 -16.46 1.84 -20.67
CA GLU A 472 -15.40 1.36 -19.76
C GLU A 472 -13.99 1.48 -20.37
N THR A 473 -13.85 1.23 -21.67
CA THR A 473 -12.56 1.35 -22.36
C THR A 473 -12.06 2.79 -22.35
N MET A 474 -12.96 3.74 -22.58
CA MET A 474 -12.62 5.17 -22.51
C MET A 474 -12.24 5.60 -21.09
N LEU A 475 -12.96 5.09 -20.09
CA LEU A 475 -12.67 5.36 -18.67
C LEU A 475 -11.28 4.85 -18.29
N LYS A 476 -10.94 3.62 -18.67
CA LYS A 476 -9.59 3.04 -18.48
C LYS A 476 -8.51 3.81 -19.24
N GLY A 477 -8.83 4.34 -20.41
CA GLY A 477 -7.96 5.22 -21.17
C GLY A 477 -7.62 6.50 -20.41
N VAL A 478 -8.63 7.18 -19.85
CA VAL A 478 -8.45 8.38 -19.01
C VAL A 478 -7.61 8.06 -17.79
N LEU A 479 -7.89 6.95 -17.09
CA LEU A 479 -7.09 6.52 -15.94
C LEU A 479 -5.62 6.29 -16.31
N LYS A 480 -5.37 5.63 -17.43
CA LYS A 480 -4.01 5.40 -17.95
C LYS A 480 -3.28 6.72 -18.23
N ASP A 481 -3.91 7.66 -18.92
CA ASP A 481 -3.32 8.94 -19.25
C ASP A 481 -2.99 9.76 -17.99
N GLU A 482 -3.87 9.77 -16.99
CA GLU A 482 -3.63 10.44 -15.72
C GLU A 482 -2.49 9.83 -14.91
N LEU A 483 -2.36 8.50 -14.90
CA LEU A 483 -1.22 7.82 -14.27
C LEU A 483 0.10 8.15 -14.99
N LEU A 484 0.09 8.17 -16.31
CA LEU A 484 1.26 8.52 -17.11
C LEU A 484 1.67 9.99 -16.90
N GLU A 485 0.71 10.93 -16.80
CA GLU A 485 0.98 12.32 -16.45
C GLU A 485 1.72 12.43 -15.11
N ILE A 486 1.27 11.70 -14.09
CA ILE A 486 1.92 11.70 -12.77
C ILE A 486 3.31 11.09 -12.84
N ARG A 487 3.48 9.98 -13.57
CA ARG A 487 4.79 9.37 -13.80
C ARG A 487 5.77 10.35 -14.43
N ASP A 488 5.35 11.04 -15.49
CA ASP A 488 6.22 11.95 -16.24
C ASP A 488 6.55 13.22 -15.44
N LYS A 489 5.67 13.62 -14.53
CA LYS A 489 5.85 14.81 -13.69
C LYS A 489 6.68 14.56 -12.42
N TYR A 490 6.55 13.40 -11.80
CA TYR A 490 7.14 13.10 -10.49
C TYR A 490 8.06 11.88 -10.48
N GLY A 491 8.15 11.14 -11.59
CA GLY A 491 9.01 9.98 -11.70
C GLY A 491 10.49 10.33 -11.59
N ASP A 492 11.23 9.45 -10.97
CA ASP A 492 12.68 9.54 -10.80
C ASP A 492 13.34 8.18 -11.02
N GLU A 493 14.66 8.14 -11.00
CA GLU A 493 15.42 6.92 -11.14
C GLU A 493 15.38 6.09 -9.85
N ARG A 494 15.55 4.78 -10.02
CA ARG A 494 15.71 3.83 -8.90
C ARG A 494 16.93 4.20 -8.07
N LYS A 495 16.77 4.19 -6.75
CA LYS A 495 17.82 4.50 -5.77
C LYS A 495 18.55 3.25 -5.26
N THR A 496 17.79 2.17 -5.04
CA THR A 496 18.30 0.91 -4.46
C THR A 496 18.74 -0.04 -5.57
N GLU A 497 19.97 -0.52 -5.50
CA GLU A 497 20.50 -1.54 -6.40
C GLU A 497 20.00 -2.92 -5.98
N ILE A 498 19.76 -3.81 -6.96
CA ILE A 498 19.43 -5.22 -6.71
C ILE A 498 20.56 -6.05 -7.30
N GLN A 499 21.31 -6.75 -6.43
CA GLN A 499 22.37 -7.65 -6.85
C GLN A 499 21.89 -9.10 -6.82
N GLU A 500 22.23 -9.85 -7.85
CA GLU A 500 22.00 -11.28 -7.89
C GLU A 500 23.04 -11.98 -7.00
N VAL A 501 22.61 -12.97 -6.23
CA VAL A 501 23.49 -13.78 -5.40
C VAL A 501 23.64 -15.15 -6.08
N GLU A 502 24.88 -15.58 -6.29
CA GLU A 502 25.18 -16.85 -7.00
C GLU A 502 24.52 -18.10 -6.39
N ASP A 503 24.17 -18.06 -5.08
CA ASP A 503 23.48 -19.14 -4.38
C ASP A 503 21.94 -19.09 -4.49
N GLU A 504 21.37 -18.08 -5.15
CA GLU A 504 19.94 -17.90 -5.38
C GLU A 504 19.48 -18.32 -6.79
N ILE A 505 20.16 -19.26 -7.39
CA ILE A 505 19.50 -20.06 -8.43
C ILE A 505 18.45 -20.87 -7.66
N ASP A 506 17.21 -20.37 -7.70
CA ASP A 506 16.08 -21.13 -7.14
C ASP A 506 16.11 -22.47 -7.85
N ILE A 507 16.34 -23.54 -7.11
CA ILE A 507 16.32 -24.91 -7.68
C ILE A 507 15.04 -25.09 -8.50
N GLU A 508 13.99 -24.36 -8.14
CA GLU A 508 12.71 -24.32 -8.84
C GLU A 508 12.81 -23.71 -10.26
N ASP A 509 13.65 -22.69 -10.48
CA ASP A 509 13.88 -22.07 -11.81
C ASP A 509 14.68 -22.98 -12.77
N LEU A 510 15.40 -23.97 -12.24
CA LEU A 510 16.13 -24.97 -13.00
C LEU A 510 15.29 -26.22 -13.31
N ILE A 511 14.11 -26.33 -12.68
CA ILE A 511 13.23 -27.49 -12.82
C ILE A 511 12.11 -27.10 -13.80
N GLU A 512 12.02 -27.80 -14.88
CA GLU A 512 10.94 -27.64 -15.87
C GLU A 512 9.58 -27.89 -15.20
N GLU A 513 8.65 -26.97 -15.39
CA GLU A 513 7.29 -27.13 -14.89
C GLU A 513 6.56 -28.16 -15.76
N GLU A 514 6.25 -29.32 -15.17
CA GLU A 514 5.51 -30.37 -15.83
C GLU A 514 4.38 -30.93 -14.95
N GLN A 515 3.37 -31.45 -15.61
CA GLN A 515 2.31 -32.19 -14.93
C GLN A 515 2.77 -33.59 -14.61
N CYS A 516 2.67 -33.99 -13.34
CA CYS A 516 3.07 -35.28 -12.83
C CYS A 516 1.93 -36.03 -12.13
N VAL A 517 2.01 -37.33 -12.14
CA VAL A 517 1.15 -38.21 -11.35
C VAL A 517 1.87 -38.59 -10.06
N PHE A 518 1.29 -38.22 -8.93
CA PHE A 518 1.75 -38.56 -7.59
C PHE A 518 1.00 -39.79 -7.09
N THR A 519 1.72 -40.75 -6.53
CA THR A 519 1.14 -42.00 -6.03
C THR A 519 1.67 -42.31 -4.64
N LEU A 520 0.78 -42.50 -3.65
CA LEU A 520 1.09 -42.91 -2.29
C LEU A 520 0.53 -44.33 -2.00
N THR A 521 1.33 -45.19 -1.38
CA THR A 521 0.88 -46.50 -0.92
C THR A 521 0.64 -46.52 0.59
N ARG A 522 -0.14 -47.51 1.06
CA ARG A 522 -0.47 -47.69 2.48
C ARG A 522 0.77 -47.86 3.37
N ASN A 523 1.83 -48.46 2.84
CA ASN A 523 3.08 -48.65 3.55
C ASN A 523 4.03 -47.45 3.45
N GLY A 524 3.53 -46.28 2.97
CA GLY A 524 4.25 -45.02 2.93
C GLY A 524 5.29 -44.95 1.80
N TYR A 525 5.11 -45.62 0.68
CA TYR A 525 5.92 -45.42 -0.51
C TYR A 525 5.27 -44.39 -1.41
N ILE A 526 6.05 -43.38 -1.78
CA ILE A 526 5.60 -42.29 -2.64
C ILE A 526 6.50 -42.19 -3.88
N LYS A 527 5.91 -41.79 -5.00
CA LYS A 527 6.62 -41.46 -6.22
C LYS A 527 5.91 -40.36 -7.03
N ARG A 528 6.69 -39.73 -7.88
CA ARG A 528 6.26 -38.86 -8.95
C ARG A 528 6.59 -39.52 -10.30
N THR A 529 5.66 -39.43 -11.24
CA THR A 529 5.85 -39.94 -12.61
C THR A 529 5.32 -38.87 -13.57
N SER A 530 6.05 -38.53 -14.65
CA SER A 530 5.57 -37.59 -15.66
C SER A 530 4.23 -38.04 -16.22
N ALA A 531 3.28 -37.09 -16.36
CA ALA A 531 1.97 -37.38 -16.95
C ALA A 531 2.07 -37.84 -18.40
N SER A 532 3.14 -37.47 -19.10
CA SER A 532 3.43 -37.90 -20.47
C SER A 532 3.66 -39.42 -20.63
N GLU A 533 4.05 -40.12 -19.55
CA GLU A 533 4.16 -41.56 -19.54
C GLU A 533 2.82 -42.31 -19.53
N TYR A 534 1.71 -41.57 -19.25
CA TYR A 534 0.36 -42.15 -19.24
C TYR A 534 -0.36 -41.83 -20.56
N THR A 535 -0.48 -42.85 -21.41
CA THR A 535 -1.25 -42.77 -22.65
C THR A 535 -2.71 -43.15 -22.44
N ALA A 536 -3.63 -42.40 -23.07
CA ALA A 536 -5.05 -42.73 -23.05
C ALA A 536 -5.27 -44.14 -23.65
N GLN A 537 -6.04 -44.96 -22.94
CA GLN A 537 -6.35 -46.34 -23.37
C GLN A 537 -7.62 -46.34 -24.19
N SER A 538 -7.58 -46.92 -25.40
CA SER A 538 -8.78 -47.13 -26.21
C SER A 538 -9.63 -48.28 -25.64
N LYS A 539 -10.95 -48.25 -25.92
CA LYS A 539 -11.87 -49.32 -25.53
C LYS A 539 -11.39 -50.68 -26.02
N GLY A 540 -11.16 -51.65 -25.09
CA GLY A 540 -10.70 -52.99 -25.41
C GLY A 540 -9.20 -53.27 -25.25
N GLY A 541 -8.39 -52.29 -24.78
CA GLY A 541 -6.96 -52.48 -24.52
C GLY A 541 -6.70 -53.23 -23.20
N MET A 542 -5.60 -54.01 -23.15
CA MET A 542 -5.10 -54.63 -21.89
C MET A 542 -4.63 -53.56 -20.91
N GLY A 543 -5.05 -53.62 -19.63
CA GLY A 543 -4.62 -52.71 -18.57
C GLY A 543 -3.07 -52.71 -18.42
N LYS A 544 -2.51 -51.50 -18.26
CA LYS A 544 -1.06 -51.37 -17.99
C LYS A 544 -0.85 -51.19 -16.47
N LYS A 545 0.16 -51.87 -15.91
CA LYS A 545 0.55 -51.75 -14.50
C LYS A 545 1.05 -50.32 -14.20
N GLY A 546 0.43 -49.62 -13.26
CA GLY A 546 0.80 -48.27 -12.86
C GLY A 546 1.84 -48.21 -11.72
N ILE A 547 1.97 -49.26 -10.93
CA ILE A 547 2.96 -49.40 -9.82
C ILE A 547 3.18 -50.88 -9.51
N THR A 548 4.36 -51.21 -9.03
CA THR A 548 4.66 -52.54 -8.44
C THR A 548 4.67 -52.38 -6.93
N THR A 549 3.68 -52.95 -6.25
CA THR A 549 3.60 -53.01 -4.79
C THR A 549 4.22 -54.30 -4.26
N ARG A 550 4.63 -54.34 -2.98
CA ARG A 550 4.92 -55.58 -2.26
C ARG A 550 3.62 -56.32 -1.96
N ASP A 551 3.74 -57.64 -1.68
CA ASP A 551 2.60 -58.39 -1.17
C ASP A 551 2.02 -57.70 0.05
N GLU A 552 0.69 -57.44 0.05
CA GLU A 552 -0.08 -56.72 1.06
C GLU A 552 -0.02 -55.16 1.05
N ASP A 553 0.69 -54.50 0.10
CA ASP A 553 0.67 -53.02 -0.03
C ASP A 553 -0.33 -52.58 -1.11
N THR A 554 -1.08 -51.52 -0.81
CA THR A 554 -2.10 -51.00 -1.71
C THR A 554 -1.91 -49.51 -1.92
N VAL A 555 -2.28 -49.01 -3.10
CA VAL A 555 -2.31 -47.58 -3.39
C VAL A 555 -3.43 -46.93 -2.61
N VAL A 556 -3.11 -45.86 -1.85
CA VAL A 556 -4.06 -45.12 -1.03
C VAL A 556 -4.48 -43.86 -1.75
N ASP A 557 -3.55 -43.15 -2.42
CA ASP A 557 -3.83 -41.87 -3.06
C ASP A 557 -3.10 -41.76 -4.41
N VAL A 558 -3.81 -41.19 -5.41
CA VAL A 558 -3.27 -40.90 -6.75
C VAL A 558 -3.91 -39.64 -7.28
N PHE A 559 -3.10 -38.65 -7.57
CA PHE A 559 -3.59 -37.41 -8.19
C PHE A 559 -2.55 -36.79 -9.14
N THR A 560 -2.97 -35.81 -9.91
CA THR A 560 -2.10 -35.04 -10.81
C THR A 560 -1.89 -33.63 -10.25
N ALA A 561 -0.65 -33.17 -10.27
CA ALA A 561 -0.26 -31.81 -9.90
C ALA A 561 1.01 -31.41 -10.66
N SER A 562 1.32 -30.10 -10.70
CA SER A 562 2.57 -29.58 -11.26
C SER A 562 3.77 -29.93 -10.36
N THR A 563 4.95 -30.05 -10.96
CA THR A 563 6.23 -30.11 -10.23
C THR A 563 6.40 -28.93 -9.27
N HIS A 564 5.82 -27.77 -9.58
CA HIS A 564 5.89 -26.55 -8.78
C HIS A 564 4.78 -26.40 -7.75
N ASP A 565 3.77 -27.29 -7.73
CA ASP A 565 2.71 -27.29 -6.73
C ASP A 565 3.20 -27.76 -5.35
N TYR A 566 2.50 -27.32 -4.31
CA TYR A 566 2.71 -27.80 -2.96
C TYR A 566 1.89 -29.05 -2.70
N ILE A 567 2.56 -30.14 -2.32
CA ILE A 567 1.94 -31.37 -1.85
C ILE A 567 1.87 -31.31 -0.32
N LEU A 568 0.66 -31.49 0.23
CA LEU A 568 0.40 -31.52 1.66
C LEU A 568 0.23 -32.96 2.11
N PHE A 569 0.91 -33.35 3.18
CA PHE A 569 0.85 -34.70 3.78
C PHE A 569 0.17 -34.59 5.14
N PHE A 570 -0.99 -35.21 5.28
CA PHE A 570 -1.75 -35.27 6.53
C PHE A 570 -1.46 -36.56 7.29
N THR A 571 -1.13 -36.44 8.57
CA THR A 571 -0.77 -37.58 9.41
C THR A 571 -1.85 -37.97 10.40
N ASP A 572 -1.79 -39.20 10.92
CA ASP A 572 -2.68 -39.73 11.96
C ASP A 572 -2.53 -39.02 13.32
N THR A 573 -1.45 -38.28 13.52
CA THR A 573 -1.22 -37.43 14.71
C THR A 573 -1.78 -36.01 14.56
N GLY A 574 -2.43 -35.68 13.42
CA GLY A 574 -2.99 -34.36 13.15
C GLY A 574 -1.97 -33.31 12.69
N LYS A 575 -0.78 -33.72 12.28
CA LYS A 575 0.24 -32.84 11.70
C LYS A 575 0.09 -32.77 10.18
N VAL A 576 0.53 -31.63 9.61
CA VAL A 576 0.59 -31.42 8.16
C VAL A 576 2.01 -31.06 7.77
N TYR A 577 2.58 -31.82 6.85
CA TYR A 577 3.89 -31.54 6.24
C TYR A 577 3.68 -31.04 4.81
N ARG A 578 4.53 -30.11 4.36
CA ARG A 578 4.45 -29.52 3.03
C ARG A 578 5.75 -29.71 2.27
N LYS A 579 5.67 -30.16 1.02
CA LYS A 579 6.78 -30.27 0.09
C LYS A 579 6.37 -29.80 -1.30
N LYS A 580 7.32 -29.31 -2.08
CA LYS A 580 7.11 -29.04 -3.50
C LYS A 580 7.09 -30.36 -4.30
N GLY A 581 6.31 -30.42 -5.37
CA GLY A 581 6.17 -31.59 -6.21
C GLY A 581 7.52 -32.12 -6.72
N TYR A 582 8.43 -31.22 -7.14
CA TYR A 582 9.78 -31.59 -7.61
C TYR A 582 10.68 -32.23 -6.52
N GLN A 583 10.39 -31.99 -5.24
CA GLN A 583 11.13 -32.61 -4.12
C GLN A 583 10.76 -34.08 -3.90
N ILE A 584 9.70 -34.54 -4.53
CA ILE A 584 9.34 -35.98 -4.53
C ILE A 584 10.11 -36.67 -5.66
N PRO A 585 10.87 -37.73 -5.36
CA PRO A 585 11.70 -38.39 -6.36
C PRO A 585 10.89 -38.91 -7.54
N GLU A 586 11.39 -38.65 -8.73
CA GLU A 586 10.86 -39.19 -9.97
C GLU A 586 11.16 -40.69 -10.07
N SER A 587 10.20 -41.43 -10.54
CA SER A 587 10.33 -42.85 -10.70
C SER A 587 9.47 -43.32 -11.87
N GLY A 588 10.00 -44.25 -12.64
CA GLY A 588 9.28 -44.84 -13.76
C GLY A 588 7.95 -45.48 -13.34
N LYS A 589 7.05 -45.66 -14.30
CA LYS A 589 5.68 -46.14 -14.11
C LYS A 589 5.54 -47.42 -13.28
N ALA A 590 6.43 -48.39 -13.45
CA ALA A 590 6.40 -49.66 -12.74
C ALA A 590 7.21 -49.67 -11.42
N ALA A 591 7.94 -48.59 -11.11
CA ALA A 591 8.77 -48.53 -9.93
C ALA A 591 7.94 -48.40 -8.64
N LYS A 592 8.48 -48.89 -7.52
CA LYS A 592 7.86 -48.88 -6.20
C LYS A 592 7.79 -47.48 -5.56
N GLY A 593 8.72 -46.59 -5.90
CA GLY A 593 8.88 -45.29 -5.26
C GLY A 593 9.78 -45.32 -4.02
N THR A 594 9.88 -44.17 -3.35
CA THR A 594 10.72 -43.93 -2.18
C THR A 594 9.86 -43.91 -0.90
N ASN A 595 10.41 -44.40 0.21
CA ASN A 595 9.68 -44.35 1.49
C ASN A 595 9.59 -42.90 1.95
N ILE A 596 8.41 -42.51 2.37
CA ILE A 596 8.05 -41.13 2.74
C ILE A 596 8.87 -40.57 3.90
N VAL A 597 9.36 -41.44 4.81
CA VAL A 597 10.25 -41.06 5.92
C VAL A 597 11.57 -40.44 5.44
N ASN A 598 11.97 -40.72 4.20
CA ASN A 598 13.16 -40.14 3.57
C ASN A 598 12.88 -38.75 2.94
N ILE A 599 11.62 -38.34 2.86
CA ILE A 599 11.19 -37.10 2.21
C ILE A 599 10.70 -36.08 3.25
N ILE A 600 9.97 -36.55 4.27
CA ILE A 600 9.47 -35.72 5.39
C ILE A 600 9.93 -36.33 6.71
N GLN A 601 10.23 -35.47 7.69
CA GLN A 601 10.64 -35.89 9.02
C GLN A 601 9.42 -36.25 9.87
N VAL A 602 8.88 -37.45 9.69
CA VAL A 602 7.81 -37.98 10.54
C VAL A 602 8.37 -38.54 11.84
N GLU A 603 7.63 -38.44 12.92
CA GLU A 603 7.99 -38.98 14.22
C GLU A 603 7.86 -40.51 14.24
N THR A 604 8.53 -41.16 15.20
CA THR A 604 8.46 -42.61 15.33
C THR A 604 7.03 -43.06 15.60
N GLY A 605 6.45 -43.83 14.68
CA GLY A 605 5.07 -44.32 14.78
C GLY A 605 4.02 -43.49 14.07
N GLU A 606 4.35 -42.28 13.62
CA GLU A 606 3.48 -41.41 12.84
C GLU A 606 3.33 -41.93 11.39
N ARG A 607 2.10 -41.90 10.85
CA ARG A 607 1.77 -42.38 9.50
C ARG A 607 1.03 -41.30 8.71
N VAL A 608 1.41 -41.17 7.43
CA VAL A 608 0.69 -40.34 6.49
C VAL A 608 -0.60 -41.03 6.05
N GLN A 609 -1.73 -40.35 6.21
CA GLN A 609 -3.08 -40.89 5.90
C GLN A 609 -3.58 -40.43 4.54
N ALA A 610 -3.20 -39.20 4.13
CA ALA A 610 -3.63 -38.58 2.87
C ALA A 610 -2.60 -37.56 2.36
N MET A 611 -2.67 -37.29 1.06
CA MET A 611 -1.94 -36.21 0.42
C MET A 611 -2.88 -35.15 -0.13
#